data_5c22aace92f0646a516c0d8080bcb719
#
_entry.id   5c22aace92f0646a516c0d8080bcb719
#
_cell.length_a   1.000
_cell.length_b   1.000
_cell.length_c   1.000
_cell.angle_alpha   90.00
_cell.angle_beta   90.00
_cell.angle_gamma   90.00
#
_symmetry.space_group_name_H-M   'P 1'
#
loop_
_entity.id
_entity.type
_entity.pdbx_description
1 polymer ?
#
loop_
_entity_poly.entity_id
_entity_poly.type
_entity_poly.pdbx_seq_one_letter_code
_entity_poly.pdbx_strand_id
1 'polypeptide(L)'
;MKHSRNLLFFTVGLALALVLAACGSSNGSGPYGVGSSNGQTPSSSGSCGRYCSHPSSPTTGGNGSALVIKTATMTVQGKSITALVNSQGMTLYYRTSDTSSSVCSGSCASAWPPLISTSTPSAASALPGTLSLLTDANGSQVTYNGHPLYTYSGDTAPGQTNGEGIGGVWFVAPTNLAAATPGSTPTPSGYYKRGG
;
A
#
# COMPACT_ATOMS: atom_id res chain seq x y z
N MET A 1 22.97 51.78 -7.15
CA MET A 1 23.92 50.68 -7.48
C MET A 1 23.11 49.57 -8.11
N LYS A 2 23.39 49.26 -9.39
CA LYS A 2 22.63 48.28 -10.20
C LYS A 2 23.24 46.90 -9.97
N HIS A 3 22.47 45.93 -9.48
CA HIS A 3 22.89 44.53 -9.47
C HIS A 3 22.31 43.81 -10.68
N SER A 4 23.23 43.33 -11.48
CA SER A 4 23.04 42.56 -12.72
C SER A 4 22.37 41.21 -12.44
N ARG A 5 21.29 40.93 -13.19
CA ARG A 5 20.59 39.63 -13.19
C ARG A 5 21.26 38.76 -14.25
N ASN A 6 22.05 37.78 -13.81
CA ASN A 6 22.59 36.75 -14.70
C ASN A 6 21.52 35.71 -14.99
N LEU A 7 21.04 35.73 -16.24
CA LEU A 7 20.16 34.74 -16.81
C LEU A 7 21.03 33.64 -17.44
N LEU A 8 21.16 32.50 -16.75
CA LEU A 8 21.77 31.30 -17.31
C LEU A 8 20.69 30.46 -18.00
N PHE A 9 20.68 30.46 -19.33
CA PHE A 9 19.91 29.54 -20.15
C PHE A 9 20.65 28.20 -20.23
N PHE A 10 20.09 27.14 -19.58
CA PHE A 10 20.51 25.78 -19.86
C PHE A 10 19.65 25.23 -21.00
N THR A 11 20.23 25.06 -22.14
CA THR A 11 19.67 24.32 -23.28
C THR A 11 19.84 22.82 -22.99
N VAL A 12 18.74 22.14 -22.71
CA VAL A 12 18.71 20.67 -22.63
C VAL A 12 18.49 20.10 -24.01
N GLY A 13 19.51 19.41 -24.52
CA GLY A 13 19.44 18.69 -25.78
C GLY A 13 18.55 17.45 -25.68
N LEU A 14 17.60 17.36 -26.62
CA LEU A 14 16.67 16.23 -26.79
C LEU A 14 17.41 15.15 -27.62
N ALA A 15 17.79 14.05 -26.98
CA ALA A 15 18.25 12.84 -27.65
C ALA A 15 17.11 11.85 -27.77
N LEU A 16 16.52 11.73 -28.98
CA LEU A 16 15.48 10.77 -29.33
C LEU A 16 16.15 9.46 -29.76
N ALA A 17 16.13 8.42 -28.96
CA ALA A 17 16.55 7.08 -29.33
C ALA A 17 15.32 6.21 -29.63
N LEU A 18 15.06 5.97 -30.92
CA LEU A 18 14.09 4.98 -31.41
C LEU A 18 14.73 3.60 -31.34
N VAL A 19 14.18 2.71 -30.51
CA VAL A 19 14.47 1.27 -30.56
C VAL A 19 13.24 0.57 -31.12
N LEU A 20 13.35 0.13 -32.37
CA LEU A 20 12.46 -0.82 -33.03
C LEU A 20 12.85 -2.24 -32.57
N ALA A 21 12.02 -2.92 -31.84
CA ALA A 21 12.16 -4.33 -31.60
C ALA A 21 11.05 -5.10 -32.30
N ALA A 22 11.47 -6.02 -33.16
CA ALA A 22 10.68 -6.80 -34.09
C ALA A 22 9.81 -7.85 -33.40
N CYS A 23 8.61 -8.08 -33.97
CA CYS A 23 7.72 -9.20 -33.72
C CYS A 23 8.39 -10.53 -34.09
N GLY A 24 8.35 -11.49 -33.17
CA GLY A 24 8.60 -12.90 -33.44
C GLY A 24 7.33 -13.69 -33.17
N SER A 25 6.57 -13.98 -34.23
CA SER A 25 5.49 -15.00 -34.20
C SER A 25 6.09 -16.37 -34.40
N SER A 26 5.83 -17.32 -33.51
CA SER A 26 6.02 -18.73 -33.77
C SER A 26 4.69 -19.49 -33.52
N ASN A 27 4.02 -19.79 -34.63
CA ASN A 27 2.97 -20.78 -34.72
C ASN A 27 3.58 -22.17 -34.54
N GLY A 28 3.10 -22.93 -33.56
CA GLY A 28 3.37 -24.35 -33.41
C GLY A 28 2.05 -25.08 -33.44
N SER A 29 1.65 -25.56 -34.61
CA SER A 29 0.56 -26.54 -34.78
C SER A 29 1.13 -27.93 -34.57
N GLY A 30 0.50 -28.75 -33.74
CA GLY A 30 0.77 -30.19 -33.60
C GLY A 30 -0.54 -30.92 -33.32
N PRO A 31 -0.69 -32.18 -33.85
CA PRO A 31 -2.00 -32.68 -34.26
C PRO A 31 -2.68 -33.60 -33.24
N TYR A 32 -3.96 -33.72 -33.46
CA TYR A 32 -5.00 -34.61 -32.95
C TYR A 32 -4.57 -36.01 -32.48
N GLY A 33 -5.01 -36.39 -31.28
CA GLY A 33 -5.08 -37.77 -30.83
C GLY A 33 -6.47 -38.08 -30.31
N VAL A 34 -7.33 -38.68 -31.16
CA VAL A 34 -8.59 -39.26 -30.78
C VAL A 34 -8.35 -40.62 -30.16
N GLY A 35 -8.82 -40.85 -28.95
CA GLY A 35 -8.78 -42.16 -28.28
C GLY A 35 -10.05 -42.33 -27.44
N SER A 36 -11.07 -42.89 -28.06
CA SER A 36 -12.22 -43.52 -27.38
C SER A 36 -11.79 -44.87 -26.81
N SER A 37 -12.14 -45.16 -25.57
CA SER A 37 -12.51 -46.52 -25.12
C SER A 37 -13.16 -46.51 -23.74
N ASN A 38 -14.41 -46.81 -23.75
CA ASN A 38 -15.19 -47.76 -22.94
C ASN A 38 -14.72 -48.18 -21.55
N GLY A 39 -15.60 -47.88 -20.57
CA GLY A 39 -16.26 -48.78 -19.65
C GLY A 39 -15.42 -49.74 -18.83
N GLN A 40 -15.59 -49.61 -17.55
CA GLN A 40 -15.94 -50.70 -16.63
C GLN A 40 -15.94 -50.19 -15.19
N THR A 41 -17.10 -50.22 -14.56
CA THR A 41 -17.21 -50.28 -13.11
C THR A 41 -16.76 -51.64 -12.62
N PRO A 42 -16.05 -51.72 -11.51
CA PRO A 42 -16.28 -52.78 -10.55
C PRO A 42 -16.66 -52.22 -9.19
N SER A 43 -17.88 -52.60 -8.77
CA SER A 43 -18.24 -52.65 -7.37
C SER A 43 -17.29 -53.59 -6.65
N SER A 44 -16.63 -53.12 -5.61
CA SER A 44 -16.07 -53.99 -4.56
C SER A 44 -16.31 -53.31 -3.22
N SER A 45 -17.25 -53.84 -2.49
CA SER A 45 -17.42 -53.69 -1.06
C SER A 45 -16.16 -54.20 -0.36
N GLY A 46 -15.33 -53.25 0.08
CA GLY A 46 -14.19 -53.47 0.97
C GLY A 46 -14.46 -52.86 2.31
N SER A 47 -14.81 -53.70 3.29
CA SER A 47 -14.86 -53.34 4.70
C SER A 47 -13.46 -52.89 5.16
N CYS A 48 -13.22 -51.61 5.33
CA CYS A 48 -11.99 -51.11 5.92
C CYS A 48 -12.18 -50.97 7.43
N GLY A 49 -11.50 -51.84 8.14
CA GLY A 49 -11.36 -51.77 9.60
C GLY A 49 -10.67 -50.50 10.05
N ARG A 50 -11.06 -50.07 11.24
CA ARG A 50 -10.54 -49.01 12.10
C ARG A 50 -9.07 -48.66 11.79
N TYR A 51 -8.82 -47.51 11.26
CA TYR A 51 -7.63 -46.64 11.16
C TYR A 51 -7.60 -45.89 9.82
N CYS A 52 -8.70 -45.25 9.45
CA CYS A 52 -8.61 -44.15 8.50
C CYS A 52 -8.53 -42.87 9.33
N SER A 53 -7.31 -42.52 9.72
CA SER A 53 -7.03 -41.14 10.10
C SER A 53 -7.28 -40.29 8.86
N HIS A 54 -8.42 -39.62 8.81
CA HIS A 54 -8.63 -38.57 7.84
C HIS A 54 -7.49 -37.55 8.03
N PRO A 55 -6.71 -37.21 6.98
CA PRO A 55 -5.97 -35.98 7.04
C PRO A 55 -7.04 -34.90 7.17
N SER A 56 -7.10 -34.27 8.33
CA SER A 56 -7.87 -33.06 8.55
C SER A 56 -7.48 -32.11 7.43
N SER A 57 -8.38 -31.91 6.48
CA SER A 57 -8.29 -30.77 5.58
C SER A 57 -7.99 -29.57 6.47
N PRO A 58 -6.98 -28.74 6.15
CA PRO A 58 -6.82 -27.52 6.88
C PRO A 58 -8.13 -26.77 6.68
N THR A 59 -8.94 -26.73 7.71
CA THR A 59 -10.02 -25.76 7.82
C THR A 59 -9.30 -24.43 7.66
N THR A 60 -9.42 -23.83 6.49
CA THR A 60 -9.14 -22.43 6.29
C THR A 60 -10.18 -21.70 7.13
N GLY A 61 -9.98 -21.75 8.44
CA GLY A 61 -10.53 -20.79 9.36
C GLY A 61 -9.96 -19.47 8.87
N GLY A 62 -10.77 -18.70 8.18
CA GLY A 62 -10.50 -17.30 7.91
C GLY A 62 -10.50 -16.57 9.25
N ASN A 63 -9.46 -16.79 10.06
CA ASN A 63 -8.96 -15.78 10.95
C ASN A 63 -8.47 -14.67 10.01
N GLY A 64 -9.33 -13.72 9.69
CA GLY A 64 -8.90 -12.44 9.18
C GLY A 64 -7.92 -11.92 10.20
N SER A 65 -6.63 -12.18 9.97
CA SER A 65 -5.58 -11.66 10.84
C SER A 65 -5.79 -10.16 10.88
N ALA A 66 -6.14 -9.65 12.08
CA ALA A 66 -6.33 -8.22 12.27
C ALA A 66 -5.09 -7.51 11.71
N LEU A 67 -5.31 -6.48 10.90
CA LEU A 67 -4.21 -5.69 10.36
C LEU A 67 -3.37 -5.15 11.51
N VAL A 68 -2.07 -5.44 11.50
CA VAL A 68 -1.14 -5.00 12.55
C VAL A 68 -0.32 -3.83 12.02
N ILE A 69 -0.46 -2.67 12.67
CA ILE A 69 0.37 -1.50 12.44
C ILE A 69 1.61 -1.61 13.32
N LYS A 70 2.76 -1.32 12.73
CA LYS A 70 4.05 -1.29 13.40
C LYS A 70 4.62 0.13 13.39
N THR A 71 5.71 0.32 14.09
CA THR A 71 6.49 1.56 14.07
C THR A 71 7.91 1.27 13.60
N ALA A 72 8.51 2.23 12.91
CA ALA A 72 9.92 2.18 12.52
C ALA A 72 10.54 3.57 12.68
N THR A 73 11.80 3.60 13.09
CA THR A 73 12.60 4.84 13.06
C THR A 73 13.15 5.01 11.66
N MET A 74 12.94 6.18 11.07
CA MET A 74 13.39 6.51 9.73
C MET A 74 13.87 7.96 9.65
N THR A 75 14.68 8.26 8.65
CA THR A 75 15.14 9.63 8.40
C THR A 75 14.23 10.26 7.35
N VAL A 76 13.54 11.33 7.73
CA VAL A 76 12.67 12.12 6.87
C VAL A 76 13.19 13.54 6.83
N GLN A 77 13.53 14.05 5.65
CA GLN A 77 14.12 15.40 5.48
C GLN A 77 15.30 15.68 6.43
N GLY A 78 16.18 14.69 6.61
CA GLY A 78 17.37 14.80 7.48
C GLY A 78 17.08 14.71 8.99
N LYS A 79 15.84 14.46 9.39
CA LYS A 79 15.45 14.28 10.80
C LYS A 79 15.06 12.83 11.07
N SER A 80 15.52 12.28 12.19
CA SER A 80 15.08 10.97 12.68
C SER A 80 13.70 11.11 13.31
N ILE A 81 12.73 10.34 12.82
CA ILE A 81 11.36 10.27 13.36
C ILE A 81 10.94 8.82 13.57
N THR A 82 10.01 8.58 14.48
CA THR A 82 9.30 7.31 14.59
C THR A 82 8.00 7.44 13.83
N ALA A 83 7.84 6.62 12.79
CA ALA A 83 6.69 6.64 11.90
C ALA A 83 5.92 5.31 11.91
N LEU A 84 4.69 5.36 11.44
CA LEU A 84 3.85 4.18 11.25
C LEU A 84 4.28 3.44 9.98
N VAL A 85 4.29 2.11 10.08
CA VAL A 85 4.51 1.21 8.95
C VAL A 85 3.48 0.08 9.00
N ASN A 86 3.19 -0.52 7.84
CA ASN A 86 2.32 -1.68 7.78
C ASN A 86 3.05 -2.96 8.26
N SER A 87 2.38 -4.11 8.21
CA SER A 87 2.96 -5.40 8.64
C SER A 87 4.21 -5.81 7.86
N GLN A 88 4.36 -5.34 6.62
CA GLN A 88 5.52 -5.58 5.76
C GLN A 88 6.64 -4.55 5.95
N GLY A 89 6.47 -3.56 6.81
CA GLY A 89 7.43 -2.49 7.06
C GLY A 89 7.37 -1.35 6.04
N MET A 90 6.38 -1.32 5.17
CA MET A 90 6.17 -0.22 4.22
C MET A 90 5.66 1.01 4.95
N THR A 91 6.22 2.16 4.60
CA THR A 91 5.88 3.44 5.20
C THR A 91 4.42 3.81 4.98
N LEU A 92 3.78 4.31 6.02
CA LEU A 92 2.42 4.83 5.96
C LEU A 92 2.44 6.35 5.89
N TYR A 93 1.52 6.85 5.07
CA TYR A 93 1.37 8.27 4.77
C TYR A 93 -0.03 8.75 5.11
N TYR A 94 -0.16 10.04 5.32
CA TYR A 94 -1.45 10.74 5.38
C TYR A 94 -1.44 11.93 4.43
N ARG A 95 -2.63 12.38 4.02
CA ARG A 95 -2.80 13.58 3.20
C ARG A 95 -3.45 14.68 4.01
N THR A 96 -2.83 15.87 4.03
CA THR A 96 -3.32 17.01 4.81
C THR A 96 -4.65 17.59 4.32
N SER A 97 -5.05 17.28 3.08
CA SER A 97 -6.32 17.72 2.51
C SER A 97 -7.46 16.71 2.68
N ASP A 98 -7.21 15.56 3.30
CA ASP A 98 -8.27 14.58 3.55
C ASP A 98 -9.21 15.04 4.67
N THR A 99 -10.48 14.72 4.48
CA THR A 99 -11.55 14.88 5.47
C THR A 99 -12.28 13.54 5.59
N SER A 100 -13.20 13.41 6.55
CA SER A 100 -14.04 12.22 6.68
C SER A 100 -14.93 11.94 5.46
N SER A 101 -15.18 12.94 4.62
CA SER A 101 -16.04 12.86 3.43
C SER A 101 -15.28 12.99 2.10
N SER A 102 -14.01 13.37 2.12
CA SER A 102 -13.19 13.58 0.92
C SER A 102 -11.81 12.99 1.11
N VAL A 103 -11.60 11.79 0.59
CA VAL A 103 -10.36 11.01 0.67
C VAL A 103 -9.73 10.84 -0.71
N CYS A 104 -8.45 10.47 -0.74
CA CYS A 104 -7.79 10.06 -1.98
C CYS A 104 -8.42 8.75 -2.49
N SER A 105 -9.13 8.80 -3.62
CA SER A 105 -9.82 7.66 -4.22
C SER A 105 -9.70 7.69 -5.75
N GLY A 106 -10.21 6.67 -6.44
CA GLY A 106 -10.15 6.57 -7.89
C GLY A 106 -8.70 6.57 -8.41
N SER A 107 -8.38 7.44 -9.37
CA SER A 107 -7.01 7.54 -9.93
C SER A 107 -5.96 7.93 -8.91
N CYS A 108 -6.32 8.69 -7.89
CA CYS A 108 -5.43 9.03 -6.79
C CYS A 108 -4.98 7.76 -6.04
N ALA A 109 -5.89 6.81 -5.81
CA ALA A 109 -5.61 5.57 -5.10
C ALA A 109 -4.63 4.64 -5.85
N SER A 110 -4.42 4.84 -7.15
CA SER A 110 -3.41 4.09 -7.92
C SER A 110 -1.98 4.45 -7.49
N ALA A 111 -1.72 5.73 -7.21
CA ALA A 111 -0.43 6.20 -6.70
C ALA A 111 -0.34 6.07 -5.17
N TRP A 112 -1.46 6.22 -4.49
CA TRP A 112 -1.58 6.20 -3.04
C TRP A 112 -2.60 5.15 -2.59
N PRO A 113 -2.23 3.85 -2.61
CA PRO A 113 -3.14 2.79 -2.20
C PRO A 113 -3.61 2.99 -0.76
N PRO A 114 -4.95 3.05 -0.54
CA PRO A 114 -5.50 3.19 0.81
C PRO A 114 -5.22 1.94 1.65
N LEU A 115 -4.98 2.11 2.92
CA LEU A 115 -4.82 1.00 3.84
C LEU A 115 -6.18 0.51 4.30
N ILE A 116 -6.65 -0.60 3.73
CA ILE A 116 -7.99 -1.15 3.98
C ILE A 116 -7.90 -2.28 5.01
N SER A 117 -8.90 -2.37 5.89
CA SER A 117 -9.05 -3.47 6.83
C SER A 117 -10.53 -3.80 7.03
N THR A 118 -10.85 -5.08 7.18
CA THR A 118 -12.22 -5.57 7.49
C THR A 118 -12.51 -5.60 8.98
N SER A 119 -11.51 -5.39 9.82
CA SER A 119 -11.63 -5.34 11.29
C SER A 119 -10.77 -4.20 11.84
N THR A 120 -11.10 -3.75 13.05
CA THR A 120 -10.31 -2.71 13.72
C THR A 120 -8.84 -3.12 13.78
N PRO A 121 -7.93 -2.30 13.25
CA PRO A 121 -6.52 -2.61 13.24
C PRO A 121 -5.95 -2.60 14.67
N SER A 122 -4.94 -3.41 14.90
CA SER A 122 -4.17 -3.40 16.14
C SER A 122 -2.78 -2.80 15.90
N ALA A 123 -2.14 -2.36 16.96
CA ALA A 123 -0.74 -1.94 16.93
C ALA A 123 0.14 -3.02 17.57
N ALA A 124 1.34 -3.25 16.99
CA ALA A 124 2.31 -4.19 17.54
C ALA A 124 2.90 -3.71 18.89
N SER A 125 2.82 -2.41 19.15
CA SER A 125 3.23 -1.76 20.40
C SER A 125 2.28 -0.62 20.71
N ALA A 126 2.27 -0.14 21.96
CA ALA A 126 1.47 1.01 22.35
C ALA A 126 1.78 2.23 21.48
N LEU A 127 0.74 2.86 20.94
CA LEU A 127 0.83 4.09 20.17
C LEU A 127 0.27 5.25 21.00
N PRO A 128 0.84 6.45 20.88
CA PRO A 128 0.30 7.64 21.56
C PRO A 128 -1.05 8.11 20.99
N GLY A 129 -1.41 7.64 19.80
CA GLY A 129 -2.66 7.98 19.10
C GLY A 129 -3.58 6.78 18.92
N THR A 130 -4.73 7.02 18.32
CA THR A 130 -5.81 6.04 18.16
C THR A 130 -5.90 5.55 16.72
N LEU A 131 -5.91 4.21 16.54
CA LEU A 131 -6.28 3.56 15.30
C LEU A 131 -7.79 3.34 15.27
N SER A 132 -8.40 3.61 14.11
CA SER A 132 -9.83 3.37 13.88
C SER A 132 -10.10 3.03 12.41
N LEU A 133 -11.37 2.83 12.06
CA LEU A 133 -11.83 2.62 10.70
C LEU A 133 -12.74 3.76 10.27
N LEU A 134 -12.57 4.21 9.06
CA LEU A 134 -13.44 5.14 8.36
C LEU A 134 -14.07 4.41 7.17
N THR A 135 -15.40 4.45 7.05
CA THR A 135 -16.08 4.00 5.84
C THR A 135 -16.14 5.15 4.85
N ASP A 136 -15.46 5.03 3.74
CA ASP A 136 -15.33 6.04 2.71
C ASP A 136 -15.45 5.46 1.29
N ALA A 137 -15.04 6.23 0.26
CA ALA A 137 -15.10 5.80 -1.14
C ALA A 137 -14.19 4.62 -1.47
N ASN A 138 -13.20 4.32 -0.62
CA ASN A 138 -12.27 3.19 -0.77
C ASN A 138 -12.77 1.95 -0.02
N GLY A 139 -13.79 2.06 0.81
CA GLY A 139 -14.30 1.02 1.69
C GLY A 139 -13.96 1.30 3.17
N SER A 140 -13.61 0.25 3.92
CA SER A 140 -13.25 0.38 5.34
C SER A 140 -11.76 0.70 5.47
N GLN A 141 -11.42 2.00 5.47
CA GLN A 141 -10.05 2.49 5.49
C GLN A 141 -9.56 2.71 6.92
N VAL A 142 -8.32 2.33 7.16
CA VAL A 142 -7.66 2.56 8.46
C VAL A 142 -7.31 4.03 8.62
N THR A 143 -7.58 4.55 9.81
CA THR A 143 -7.18 5.92 10.19
C THR A 143 -6.30 5.89 11.44
N TYR A 144 -5.45 6.91 11.55
CA TYR A 144 -4.70 7.21 12.75
C TYR A 144 -4.98 8.65 13.18
N ASN A 145 -5.48 8.80 14.41
CA ASN A 145 -5.95 10.09 14.92
C ASN A 145 -6.93 10.81 13.97
N GLY A 146 -7.76 10.03 13.23
CA GLY A 146 -8.72 10.54 12.27
C GLY A 146 -8.17 10.82 10.88
N HIS A 147 -6.87 10.64 10.64
CA HIS A 147 -6.26 10.77 9.30
C HIS A 147 -6.29 9.42 8.58
N PRO A 148 -6.92 9.33 7.38
CA PRO A 148 -6.83 8.14 6.54
C PRO A 148 -5.36 7.81 6.21
N LEU A 149 -5.02 6.51 6.25
CA LEU A 149 -3.67 6.03 6.00
C LEU A 149 -3.55 5.41 4.61
N TYR A 150 -2.39 5.62 3.99
CA TYR A 150 -2.04 5.17 2.65
C TYR A 150 -0.63 4.60 2.62
N THR A 151 -0.36 3.76 1.63
CA THR A 151 1.00 3.49 1.16
C THR A 151 1.30 4.36 -0.06
N TYR A 152 2.55 4.38 -0.50
CA TYR A 152 2.94 5.07 -1.73
C TYR A 152 3.48 4.05 -2.75
N SER A 153 2.99 4.07 -3.98
CA SER A 153 3.39 3.12 -5.02
C SER A 153 4.86 3.26 -5.44
N GLY A 154 5.47 4.42 -5.20
CA GLY A 154 6.90 4.66 -5.44
C GLY A 154 7.83 4.14 -4.34
N ASP A 155 7.29 3.64 -3.21
CA ASP A 155 8.06 2.93 -2.20
C ASP A 155 8.06 1.44 -2.54
N THR A 156 9.22 0.91 -2.91
CA THR A 156 9.38 -0.48 -3.36
C THR A 156 10.02 -1.38 -2.30
N ALA A 157 10.48 -0.79 -1.19
CA ALA A 157 11.11 -1.49 -0.07
C ALA A 157 10.76 -0.84 1.28
N PRO A 158 10.80 -1.62 2.38
CA PRO A 158 10.63 -1.12 3.73
C PRO A 158 11.58 0.04 4.04
N GLY A 159 11.08 1.03 4.78
CA GLY A 159 11.84 2.20 5.23
C GLY A 159 12.04 3.29 4.18
N GLN A 160 11.60 3.10 2.93
CA GLN A 160 11.58 4.18 1.95
C GLN A 160 10.52 5.22 2.31
N THR A 161 10.83 6.47 1.98
CA THR A 161 9.97 7.64 2.25
C THR A 161 9.86 8.54 1.01
N ASN A 162 9.81 7.93 -0.19
CA ASN A 162 9.79 8.66 -1.46
C ASN A 162 8.52 9.49 -1.66
N GLY A 163 7.48 9.19 -0.87
CA GLY A 163 6.20 9.93 -0.88
C GLY A 163 6.21 11.22 -0.08
N GLU A 164 7.26 11.44 0.71
CA GLU A 164 7.34 12.59 1.61
C GLU A 164 7.36 13.92 0.86
N GLY A 165 6.43 14.81 1.25
CA GLY A 165 6.35 16.18 0.71
C GLY A 165 5.72 16.27 -0.69
N ILE A 166 5.28 15.17 -1.30
CA ILE A 166 4.68 15.20 -2.65
C ILE A 166 3.47 16.14 -2.66
N GLY A 167 3.46 17.05 -3.63
CA GLY A 167 2.39 18.04 -3.80
C GLY A 167 2.22 19.00 -2.62
N GLY A 168 3.12 18.96 -1.63
CA GLY A 168 3.00 19.76 -0.40
C GLY A 168 1.86 19.31 0.52
N VAL A 169 1.27 18.14 0.26
CA VAL A 169 0.10 17.63 1.00
C VAL A 169 0.29 16.20 1.52
N TRP A 170 1.23 15.43 0.99
CA TRP A 170 1.51 14.06 1.43
C TRP A 170 2.69 14.03 2.38
N PHE A 171 2.53 13.36 3.51
CA PHE A 171 3.56 13.28 4.53
C PHE A 171 3.58 11.90 5.18
N VAL A 172 4.76 11.44 5.57
CA VAL A 172 4.93 10.25 6.40
C VAL A 172 4.12 10.42 7.69
N ALA A 173 3.38 9.41 8.11
CA ALA A 173 2.57 9.43 9.32
C ALA A 173 3.44 9.17 10.57
N PRO A 174 3.81 10.21 11.34
CA PRO A 174 4.59 10.02 12.56
C PRO A 174 3.69 9.51 13.69
N THR A 175 4.28 8.83 14.66
CA THR A 175 3.51 8.31 15.81
C THR A 175 2.86 9.42 16.67
N ASN A 176 3.42 10.63 16.64
CA ASN A 176 2.88 11.81 17.33
C ASN A 176 2.03 12.73 16.41
N LEU A 177 1.46 12.16 15.33
CA LEU A 177 0.56 12.89 14.44
C LEU A 177 -0.61 13.49 15.25
N ALA A 178 -0.79 14.82 15.15
CA ALA A 178 -1.90 15.49 15.81
C ALA A 178 -3.24 14.96 15.30
N ALA A 179 -4.29 15.02 16.12
CA ALA A 179 -5.63 14.61 15.70
C ALA A 179 -6.14 15.48 14.55
N ALA A 180 -6.83 14.86 13.60
CA ALA A 180 -7.55 15.55 12.55
C ALA A 180 -8.66 16.40 13.20
N THR A 181 -8.68 17.69 12.90
CA THR A 181 -9.74 18.58 13.38
C THR A 181 -10.88 18.55 12.36
N PRO A 182 -12.12 18.26 12.78
CA PRO A 182 -13.26 18.33 11.87
C PRO A 182 -13.34 19.70 11.21
N GLY A 183 -13.21 19.76 9.88
CA GLY A 183 -13.34 20.99 9.10
C GLY A 183 -12.12 21.90 9.02
N SER A 184 -10.99 21.56 9.62
CA SER A 184 -9.72 22.27 9.44
C SER A 184 -8.77 21.46 8.56
N THR A 185 -8.06 22.16 7.66
CA THR A 185 -6.91 21.60 6.96
C THR A 185 -5.85 21.27 8.00
N PRO A 186 -5.46 20.00 8.22
CA PRO A 186 -4.45 19.68 9.22
C PRO A 186 -3.15 20.38 8.87
N THR A 187 -2.64 21.16 9.81
CA THR A 187 -1.29 21.71 9.70
C THR A 187 -0.31 20.54 9.78
N PRO A 188 0.69 20.46 8.89
CA PRO A 188 1.72 19.45 8.97
C PRO A 188 2.27 19.41 10.40
N SER A 189 2.37 18.21 10.98
CA SER A 189 2.94 18.00 12.30
C SER A 189 4.24 18.79 12.40
N GLY A 190 4.53 19.44 13.55
CA GLY A 190 5.60 20.43 13.76
C GLY A 190 7.03 20.06 13.31
N TYR A 191 7.22 18.89 12.68
CA TYR A 191 8.42 18.51 11.95
C TYR A 191 8.59 19.27 10.63
N TYR A 192 7.50 19.80 10.07
CA TYR A 192 7.48 20.46 8.76
C TYR A 192 7.38 21.98 8.93
N LYS A 193 8.36 22.60 9.60
CA LYS A 193 8.54 24.06 9.46
C LYS A 193 8.87 24.34 7.99
N ARG A 194 7.98 25.05 7.30
CA ARG A 194 8.31 25.65 6.01
C ARG A 194 9.60 26.43 6.17
N GLY A 195 10.67 25.95 5.52
CA GLY A 195 11.83 26.78 5.27
C GLY A 195 11.38 27.92 4.37
N GLY A 196 11.42 29.15 4.89
CA GLY A 196 11.26 30.36 4.09
C GLY A 196 12.49 30.61 3.25
#